data_25288f476cd607431dc582c94a769ab9
#
_entry.id   25288f476cd607431dc582c94a769ab9
#
_cell.length_a   1.000
_cell.length_b   1.000
_cell.length_c   1.000
_cell.angle_alpha   90.00
_cell.angle_beta   90.00
_cell.angle_gamma   90.00
#
_symmetry.space_group_name_H-M   'P 1'
#
loop_
_entity.id
_entity.type
_entity.pdbx_description
1 polymer ?
#
loop_
_entity_poly.entity_id
_entity_poly.type
_entity_poly.pdbx_seq_one_letter_code
_entity_poly.pdbx_strand_id
1 'polypeptide(L)'
;MIKHINTWKLHKYLNIVVNKTFYRVNYMLIYLLEKERQFMNSIIKIDGVGELSVTENFWTGSKTLSLNGVKLQKVSKKQFSCRLGEQILDIFIDGNFLTGLKCTVNGKTYKVTEAAKWYEYVLAIVPFVFIMVWGNIPATIKIFPVISGALGGAISALLSFTSLYVMKMIKKPYLKVLVGLGFFVLTVLICYVIALAILSAI
;
A
#
# COMPACT_ATOMS: atom_id res chain seq x y z
N MET A 1 -10.51 9.00 50.29
CA MET A 1 -9.96 10.29 49.81
C MET A 1 -9.51 10.06 48.37
N ILE A 2 -10.44 10.20 47.39
CA ILE A 2 -10.17 9.97 45.95
C ILE A 2 -9.57 11.26 45.39
N LYS A 3 -8.28 11.24 45.02
CA LYS A 3 -7.63 12.38 44.35
C LYS A 3 -8.36 12.69 43.05
N HIS A 4 -9.00 13.85 42.99
CA HIS A 4 -9.49 14.44 41.75
C HIS A 4 -8.30 14.52 40.74
N ILE A 5 -8.23 13.61 39.84
CA ILE A 5 -7.31 13.68 38.69
C ILE A 5 -7.80 14.87 37.86
N ASN A 6 -6.96 15.87 37.75
CA ASN A 6 -7.26 17.14 37.11
C ASN A 6 -7.49 16.86 35.61
N THR A 7 -8.76 16.71 35.20
CA THR A 7 -9.20 16.37 33.86
C THR A 7 -8.59 17.28 32.78
N TRP A 8 -8.30 18.54 33.16
CA TRP A 8 -7.65 19.50 32.27
C TRP A 8 -6.18 19.14 31.95
N LYS A 9 -5.44 18.60 32.88
CA LYS A 9 -4.08 18.10 32.65
C LYS A 9 -4.09 16.86 31.76
N LEU A 10 -5.06 15.97 31.93
CA LEU A 10 -5.22 14.77 31.11
C LEU A 10 -5.54 15.15 29.64
N HIS A 11 -6.46 16.10 29.42
CA HIS A 11 -6.77 16.61 28.07
C HIS A 11 -5.56 17.27 27.38
N LYS A 12 -4.77 18.03 28.13
CA LYS A 12 -3.55 18.67 27.57
C LYS A 12 -2.49 17.64 27.20
N TYR A 13 -2.29 16.60 28.01
CA TYR A 13 -1.37 15.50 27.70
C TYR A 13 -1.86 14.66 26.53
N LEU A 14 -3.16 14.34 26.47
CA LEU A 14 -3.74 13.60 25.34
C LEU A 14 -3.56 14.37 24.02
N ASN A 15 -3.85 15.67 23.99
CA ASN A 15 -3.66 16.50 22.80
C ASN A 15 -2.20 16.57 22.35
N ILE A 16 -1.25 16.63 23.26
CA ILE A 16 0.18 16.66 22.92
C ILE A 16 0.63 15.30 22.36
N VAL A 17 0.17 14.19 22.97
CA VAL A 17 0.53 12.84 22.52
C VAL A 17 -0.13 12.55 21.16
N VAL A 18 -1.41 12.88 20.98
CA VAL A 18 -2.14 12.69 19.71
C VAL A 18 -1.50 13.51 18.60
N ASN A 19 -1.21 14.80 18.81
CA ASN A 19 -0.54 15.63 17.82
C ASN A 19 0.86 15.11 17.50
N LYS A 20 1.68 14.73 18.47
CA LYS A 20 3.03 14.23 18.25
C LYS A 20 3.02 12.88 17.50
N THR A 21 2.05 12.02 17.79
CA THR A 21 1.86 10.75 17.09
C THR A 21 1.35 10.97 15.67
N PHE A 22 0.39 11.89 15.48
CA PHE A 22 -0.14 12.27 14.17
C PHE A 22 0.94 12.87 13.25
N TYR A 23 1.79 13.76 13.77
CA TYR A 23 2.94 14.29 13.03
C TYR A 23 3.95 13.20 12.67
N ARG A 24 4.27 12.27 13.58
CA ARG A 24 5.18 11.14 13.28
C ARG A 24 4.61 10.21 12.21
N VAL A 25 3.31 9.88 12.31
CA VAL A 25 2.63 9.03 11.31
C VAL A 25 2.60 9.73 9.96
N ASN A 26 2.30 11.04 9.92
CA ASN A 26 2.29 11.82 8.68
C ASN A 26 3.69 11.92 8.03
N TYR A 27 4.74 12.19 8.82
CA TYR A 27 6.12 12.18 8.33
C TYR A 27 6.55 10.80 7.82
N MET A 28 6.18 9.74 8.54
CA MET A 28 6.46 8.37 8.12
C MET A 28 5.69 8.00 6.84
N LEU A 29 4.44 8.45 6.72
CA LEU A 29 3.62 8.25 5.51
C LEU A 29 4.21 9.00 4.31
N ILE A 30 4.59 10.27 4.49
CA ILE A 30 5.25 11.08 3.45
C ILE A 30 6.59 10.46 3.05
N TYR A 31 7.41 10.04 4.01
CA TYR A 31 8.67 9.34 3.75
C TYR A 31 8.47 8.03 3.01
N LEU A 32 7.44 7.25 3.38
CA LEU A 32 7.06 6.02 2.67
C LEU A 32 6.58 6.34 1.25
N LEU A 33 5.76 7.36 1.07
CA LEU A 33 5.25 7.79 -0.24
C LEU A 33 6.37 8.33 -1.16
N GLU A 34 7.35 9.06 -0.63
CA GLU A 34 8.52 9.49 -1.40
C GLU A 34 9.43 8.31 -1.77
N LYS A 35 9.62 7.38 -0.85
CA LYS A 35 10.36 6.15 -1.09
C LYS A 35 9.63 5.22 -2.08
N GLU A 36 8.29 5.22 -2.09
CA GLU A 36 7.48 4.48 -3.06
C GLU A 36 7.72 4.92 -4.50
N ARG A 37 7.97 6.21 -4.77
CA ARG A 37 8.35 6.66 -6.13
C ARG A 37 9.62 5.99 -6.65
N GLN A 38 10.55 5.66 -5.77
CA GLN A 38 11.78 4.94 -6.13
C GLN A 38 11.58 3.41 -6.21
N PHE A 39 10.62 2.83 -5.46
CA PHE A 39 10.45 1.38 -5.37
C PHE A 39 9.60 0.76 -6.48
N MET A 40 8.78 1.55 -7.16
CA MET A 40 8.02 1.08 -8.33
C MET A 40 8.82 1.15 -9.63
N ASN A 41 10.11 1.42 -9.54
CA ASN A 41 11.02 1.38 -10.66
C ASN A 41 11.69 0.00 -10.71
N SER A 42 11.35 -0.78 -11.70
CA SER A 42 11.94 -2.10 -11.94
C SER A 42 12.83 -2.04 -13.15
N ILE A 43 14.08 -2.44 -13.00
CA ILE A 43 15.08 -2.41 -14.05
C ILE A 43 15.37 -3.84 -14.48
N ILE A 44 15.29 -4.09 -15.78
CA ILE A 44 15.66 -5.37 -16.40
C ILE A 44 16.62 -5.14 -17.55
N LYS A 45 17.58 -6.06 -17.71
CA LYS A 45 18.45 -6.09 -18.88
C LYS A 45 17.80 -6.96 -19.97
N ILE A 46 17.69 -6.42 -21.16
CA ILE A 46 17.19 -7.11 -22.35
C ILE A 46 18.36 -7.36 -23.27
N ASP A 47 18.60 -8.63 -23.58
CA ASP A 47 19.71 -9.07 -24.42
C ASP A 47 19.67 -8.37 -25.78
N GLY A 48 20.75 -7.74 -26.21
CA GLY A 48 20.86 -7.04 -27.49
C GLY A 48 20.13 -5.71 -27.59
N VAL A 49 19.39 -5.26 -26.55
CA VAL A 49 18.59 -4.02 -26.58
C VAL A 49 19.08 -3.01 -25.53
N GLY A 50 19.43 -3.50 -24.32
CA GLY A 50 19.90 -2.65 -23.24
C GLY A 50 19.11 -2.77 -21.95
N GLU A 51 19.10 -1.71 -21.17
CA GLU A 51 18.48 -1.64 -19.85
C GLU A 51 17.09 -0.99 -19.94
N LEU A 52 16.05 -1.78 -19.68
CA LEU A 52 14.66 -1.30 -19.63
C LEU A 52 14.26 -1.01 -18.18
N SER A 53 13.89 0.22 -17.91
CA SER A 53 13.31 0.67 -16.66
C SER A 53 11.80 0.81 -16.82
N VAL A 54 11.05 0.20 -15.92
CA VAL A 54 9.58 0.24 -15.89
C VAL A 54 9.15 0.86 -14.58
N THR A 55 8.46 1.99 -14.66
CA THR A 55 7.86 2.68 -13.50
C THR A 55 6.34 2.60 -13.58
N GLU A 56 5.68 2.17 -12.51
CA GLU A 56 4.23 2.12 -12.40
C GLU A 56 3.75 3.10 -11.33
N ASN A 57 2.71 3.90 -11.65
CA ASN A 57 2.08 4.78 -10.69
C ASN A 57 1.13 4.00 -9.79
N PHE A 58 1.31 4.11 -8.49
CA PHE A 58 0.53 3.40 -7.47
C PHE A 58 -0.98 3.63 -7.59
N TRP A 59 -1.41 4.89 -7.76
CA TRP A 59 -2.82 5.25 -7.73
C TRP A 59 -3.55 4.99 -9.04
N THR A 60 -2.87 5.21 -10.16
CA THR A 60 -3.50 5.13 -11.48
C THR A 60 -3.17 3.86 -12.23
N GLY A 61 -2.17 3.09 -11.76
CA GLY A 61 -1.63 1.93 -12.49
C GLY A 61 -0.99 2.30 -13.84
N SER A 62 -0.79 3.62 -14.10
CA SER A 62 -0.17 4.05 -15.34
C SER A 62 1.31 3.71 -15.36
N LYS A 63 1.79 3.23 -16.51
CA LYS A 63 3.16 2.78 -16.70
C LYS A 63 3.94 3.76 -17.54
N THR A 64 5.18 4.01 -17.13
CA THR A 64 6.18 4.76 -17.90
C THR A 64 7.37 3.85 -18.10
N LEU A 65 7.86 3.77 -19.33
CA LEU A 65 9.01 2.97 -19.70
C LEU A 65 10.14 3.87 -20.16
N SER A 66 11.35 3.51 -19.81
CA SER A 66 12.57 4.10 -20.38
C SER A 66 13.57 3.02 -20.74
N LEU A 67 14.17 3.15 -21.91
CA LEU A 67 15.21 2.26 -22.41
C LEU A 67 16.54 3.02 -22.44
N ASN A 68 17.53 2.51 -21.73
CA ASN A 68 18.83 3.18 -21.57
C ASN A 68 18.70 4.65 -21.13
N GLY A 69 17.71 4.94 -20.22
CA GLY A 69 17.40 6.28 -19.74
C GLY A 69 16.51 7.14 -20.64
N VAL A 70 16.24 6.71 -21.88
CA VAL A 70 15.38 7.45 -22.83
C VAL A 70 13.93 6.98 -22.66
N LYS A 71 13.01 7.92 -22.40
CA LYS A 71 11.59 7.63 -22.23
C LYS A 71 10.97 7.14 -23.53
N LEU A 72 10.24 6.02 -23.45
CA LEU A 72 9.55 5.42 -24.58
C LEU A 72 8.23 6.12 -24.90
N GLN A 73 7.87 6.15 -26.18
CA GLN A 73 6.58 6.64 -26.62
C GLN A 73 5.50 5.61 -26.31
N LYS A 74 4.44 6.04 -25.64
CA LYS A 74 3.29 5.21 -25.34
C LYS A 74 2.35 5.18 -26.55
N VAL A 75 2.17 4.02 -27.15
CA VAL A 75 1.25 3.81 -28.28
C VAL A 75 -0.14 3.41 -27.78
N SER A 76 -0.21 2.53 -26.78
CA SER A 76 -1.45 2.10 -26.15
C SER A 76 -1.26 1.84 -24.65
N LYS A 77 -2.32 1.38 -23.96
CA LYS A 77 -2.23 1.04 -22.51
C LYS A 77 -1.15 0.00 -22.20
N LYS A 78 -0.88 -0.91 -23.16
CA LYS A 78 0.05 -2.03 -22.97
C LYS A 78 1.23 -2.01 -23.94
N GLN A 79 1.24 -1.10 -24.93
CA GLN A 79 2.25 -1.06 -25.98
C GLN A 79 3.03 0.25 -25.93
N PHE A 80 4.34 0.11 -26.01
CA PHE A 80 5.30 1.20 -26.10
C PHE A 80 6.21 0.95 -27.28
N SER A 81 6.65 2.01 -27.94
CA SER A 81 7.58 1.92 -29.06
C SER A 81 8.78 2.84 -28.87
N CYS A 82 9.89 2.42 -29.38
CA CYS A 82 11.05 3.29 -29.52
C CYS A 82 11.76 3.00 -30.85
N ARG A 83 12.48 3.99 -31.33
CA ARG A 83 13.32 3.86 -32.51
C ARG A 83 14.77 3.63 -32.05
N LEU A 84 15.31 2.48 -32.40
CA LEU A 84 16.69 2.10 -32.19
C LEU A 84 17.41 2.08 -33.55
N GLY A 85 18.05 3.17 -33.93
CA GLY A 85 18.60 3.33 -35.29
C GLY A 85 17.49 3.32 -36.32
N GLU A 86 17.54 2.38 -37.27
CA GLU A 86 16.52 2.20 -38.33
C GLU A 86 15.37 1.27 -37.91
N GLN A 87 15.48 0.55 -36.79
CA GLN A 87 14.48 -0.41 -36.35
C GLN A 87 13.51 0.20 -35.36
N ILE A 88 12.23 -0.11 -35.50
CA ILE A 88 11.19 0.21 -34.53
C ILE A 88 11.07 -1.00 -33.59
N LEU A 89 11.31 -0.77 -32.31
CA LEU A 89 11.18 -1.77 -31.27
C LEU A 89 9.84 -1.59 -30.56
N ASP A 90 8.98 -2.61 -30.66
CA ASP A 90 7.71 -2.66 -29.95
C ASP A 90 7.87 -3.47 -28.65
N ILE A 91 7.43 -2.86 -27.58
CA ILE A 91 7.51 -3.40 -26.22
C ILE A 91 6.08 -3.53 -25.68
N PHE A 92 5.67 -4.74 -25.38
CA PHE A 92 4.39 -5.01 -24.75
C PHE A 92 4.57 -5.28 -23.27
N ILE A 93 3.75 -4.60 -22.43
CA ILE A 93 3.74 -4.82 -20.98
C ILE A 93 2.39 -5.38 -20.55
N ASP A 94 2.43 -6.48 -19.83
CA ASP A 94 1.26 -7.10 -19.22
C ASP A 94 1.40 -7.27 -17.72
N GLY A 95 0.25 -7.31 -17.03
CA GLY A 95 0.19 -7.38 -15.58
C GLY A 95 0.34 -6.01 -14.90
N ASN A 96 0.48 -6.04 -13.58
CA ASN A 96 0.71 -4.88 -12.73
C ASN A 96 1.66 -5.24 -11.59
N PHE A 97 2.00 -4.25 -10.74
CA PHE A 97 2.91 -4.47 -9.62
C PHE A 97 2.45 -5.62 -8.71
N LEU A 98 1.15 -5.79 -8.43
CA LEU A 98 0.65 -6.85 -7.55
C LEU A 98 0.62 -8.22 -8.22
N THR A 99 0.13 -8.29 -9.46
CA THR A 99 -0.01 -9.56 -10.20
C THR A 99 1.27 -10.02 -10.90
N GLY A 100 2.32 -9.19 -10.84
CA GLY A 100 3.57 -9.40 -11.55
C GLY A 100 3.55 -8.77 -12.94
N LEU A 101 4.58 -7.99 -13.22
CA LEU A 101 4.80 -7.35 -14.51
C LEU A 101 5.63 -8.26 -15.42
N LYS A 102 5.19 -8.38 -16.66
CA LYS A 102 5.90 -9.06 -17.75
C LYS A 102 6.08 -8.09 -18.90
N CYS A 103 7.21 -8.17 -19.55
CA CYS A 103 7.55 -7.38 -20.73
C CYS A 103 7.86 -8.32 -21.88
N THR A 104 7.24 -8.13 -23.03
CA THR A 104 7.52 -8.89 -24.25
C THR A 104 8.17 -7.97 -25.26
N VAL A 105 9.37 -8.35 -25.70
CA VAL A 105 10.18 -7.62 -26.66
C VAL A 105 10.61 -8.60 -27.74
N ASN A 106 10.35 -8.31 -29.00
CA ASN A 106 10.70 -9.18 -30.14
C ASN A 106 10.21 -10.64 -29.92
N GLY A 107 9.00 -10.83 -29.39
CA GLY A 107 8.44 -12.16 -29.11
C GLY A 107 8.97 -12.88 -27.88
N LYS A 108 10.04 -12.36 -27.23
CA LYS A 108 10.61 -12.93 -26.02
C LYS A 108 10.04 -12.24 -24.78
N THR A 109 9.52 -13.01 -23.82
CA THR A 109 8.91 -12.50 -22.60
C THR A 109 9.90 -12.49 -21.45
N TYR A 110 10.06 -11.32 -20.83
CA TYR A 110 10.90 -11.08 -19.63
C TYR A 110 10.02 -10.80 -18.43
N LYS A 111 10.36 -11.39 -17.29
CA LYS A 111 9.67 -11.11 -16.02
C LYS A 111 10.28 -9.88 -15.38
N VAL A 112 9.49 -8.82 -15.24
CA VAL A 112 9.91 -7.54 -14.66
C VAL A 112 9.76 -7.57 -13.14
N THR A 113 8.60 -8.01 -12.63
CA THR A 113 8.36 -8.17 -11.19
C THR A 113 7.67 -9.50 -10.89
N GLU A 114 7.85 -10.01 -9.69
CA GLU A 114 7.10 -11.19 -9.23
C GLU A 114 5.68 -10.80 -8.81
N ALA A 115 4.73 -11.73 -8.91
CA ALA A 115 3.42 -11.57 -8.30
C ALA A 115 3.50 -11.59 -6.77
N ALA A 116 2.57 -10.92 -6.11
CA ALA A 116 2.38 -11.08 -4.67
C ALA A 116 2.02 -12.54 -4.36
N LYS A 117 2.54 -13.06 -3.27
CA LYS A 117 2.28 -14.45 -2.86
C LYS A 117 0.91 -14.55 -2.19
N TRP A 118 0.29 -15.72 -2.25
CA TRP A 118 -1.07 -15.94 -1.72
C TRP A 118 -1.21 -15.52 -0.25
N TYR A 119 -0.20 -15.80 0.60
CA TYR A 119 -0.24 -15.44 2.02
C TYR A 119 -0.19 -13.92 2.26
N GLU A 120 0.40 -13.14 1.34
CA GLU A 120 0.42 -11.68 1.42
C GLU A 120 -1.00 -11.12 1.23
N TYR A 121 -1.79 -11.72 0.33
CA TYR A 121 -3.21 -11.37 0.17
C TYR A 121 -4.02 -11.73 1.42
N VAL A 122 -3.79 -12.91 2.00
CA VAL A 122 -4.46 -13.33 3.24
C VAL A 122 -4.15 -12.36 4.38
N LEU A 123 -2.86 -12.06 4.62
CA LEU A 123 -2.44 -11.12 5.66
C LEU A 123 -3.02 -9.71 5.46
N ALA A 124 -3.14 -9.26 4.21
CA ALA A 124 -3.69 -7.96 3.90
C ALA A 124 -5.20 -7.89 4.12
N ILE A 125 -5.96 -8.96 3.79
CA ILE A 125 -7.43 -8.95 3.85
C ILE A 125 -7.98 -9.20 5.27
N VAL A 126 -7.19 -9.87 6.13
CA VAL A 126 -7.62 -10.21 7.51
C VAL A 126 -8.08 -8.99 8.31
N PRO A 127 -7.38 -7.83 8.33
CA PRO A 127 -7.84 -6.65 9.05
C PRO A 127 -9.21 -6.16 8.57
N PHE A 128 -9.46 -6.16 7.27
CA PHE A 128 -10.73 -5.77 6.69
C PHE A 128 -11.87 -6.70 7.12
N VAL A 129 -11.66 -8.01 6.98
CA VAL A 129 -12.66 -9.01 7.38
C VAL A 129 -12.93 -8.92 8.89
N PHE A 130 -11.89 -8.76 9.70
CA PHE A 130 -12.03 -8.62 11.15
C PHE A 130 -12.92 -7.42 11.51
N ILE A 131 -12.65 -6.23 10.96
CA ILE A 131 -13.46 -5.03 11.25
C ILE A 131 -14.89 -5.21 10.78
N MET A 132 -15.12 -5.82 9.61
CA MET A 132 -16.46 -6.06 9.07
C MET A 132 -17.25 -7.07 9.92
N VAL A 133 -16.62 -8.12 10.41
CA VAL A 133 -17.29 -9.12 11.25
C VAL A 133 -17.48 -8.57 12.66
N TRP A 134 -16.41 -8.13 13.31
CA TRP A 134 -16.44 -7.66 14.71
C TRP A 134 -17.40 -6.49 14.91
N GLY A 135 -17.33 -5.50 14.05
CA GLY A 135 -18.12 -4.27 14.18
C GLY A 135 -19.59 -4.41 13.76
N ASN A 136 -20.04 -5.58 13.30
CA ASN A 136 -21.45 -5.85 12.99
C ASN A 136 -22.12 -6.80 13.99
N ILE A 137 -21.38 -7.32 14.98
CA ILE A 137 -21.93 -8.20 16.02
C ILE A 137 -22.16 -7.38 17.29
N PRO A 138 -23.42 -7.20 17.77
CA PRO A 138 -23.72 -6.37 18.94
C PRO A 138 -22.98 -6.80 20.23
N ALA A 139 -22.74 -8.10 20.40
CA ALA A 139 -22.03 -8.62 21.56
C ALA A 139 -20.55 -8.19 21.59
N THR A 140 -19.87 -8.19 20.44
CA THR A 140 -18.46 -7.83 20.34
C THR A 140 -18.23 -6.34 20.46
N ILE A 141 -19.13 -5.51 19.92
CA ILE A 141 -19.08 -4.04 20.03
C ILE A 141 -19.18 -3.58 21.49
N LYS A 142 -19.96 -4.28 22.32
CA LYS A 142 -20.06 -3.98 23.77
C LYS A 142 -18.75 -4.23 24.52
N ILE A 143 -17.93 -5.20 24.08
CA ILE A 143 -16.65 -5.52 24.69
C ILE A 143 -15.57 -4.54 24.21
N PHE A 144 -15.51 -4.34 22.90
CA PHE A 144 -14.51 -3.48 22.25
C PHE A 144 -15.15 -2.78 21.05
N PRO A 145 -15.54 -1.49 21.21
CA PRO A 145 -16.21 -0.76 20.14
C PRO A 145 -15.25 -0.48 18.99
N VAL A 146 -15.63 -0.88 17.79
CA VAL A 146 -14.95 -0.51 16.54
C VAL A 146 -15.96 0.02 15.55
N ILE A 147 -15.55 1.04 14.79
CA ILE A 147 -16.40 1.53 13.71
C ILE A 147 -16.44 0.50 12.58
N SER A 148 -17.66 0.17 12.15
CA SER A 148 -17.94 -0.76 11.06
C SER A 148 -18.77 -0.09 9.95
N GLY A 149 -19.41 -0.88 9.12
CA GLY A 149 -20.21 -0.38 7.99
C GLY A 149 -19.36 0.28 6.93
N ALA A 150 -19.92 1.27 6.24
CA ALA A 150 -19.27 1.91 5.11
C ALA A 150 -17.94 2.60 5.49
N LEU A 151 -17.91 3.32 6.62
CA LEU A 151 -16.73 4.07 7.05
C LEU A 151 -15.62 3.14 7.54
N GLY A 152 -15.93 2.20 8.43
CA GLY A 152 -14.94 1.22 8.91
C GLY A 152 -14.46 0.30 7.79
N GLY A 153 -15.36 -0.10 6.89
CA GLY A 153 -15.01 -0.86 5.70
C GLY A 153 -14.07 -0.11 4.76
N ALA A 154 -14.33 1.15 4.48
CA ALA A 154 -13.47 1.97 3.62
C ALA A 154 -12.07 2.15 4.21
N ILE A 155 -11.96 2.48 5.50
CA ILE A 155 -10.68 2.66 6.20
C ILE A 155 -9.89 1.35 6.21
N SER A 156 -10.52 0.25 6.60
CA SER A 156 -9.85 -1.05 6.69
C SER A 156 -9.46 -1.58 5.31
N ALA A 157 -10.26 -1.35 4.26
CA ALA A 157 -9.91 -1.71 2.89
C ALA A 157 -8.69 -0.92 2.38
N LEU A 158 -8.64 0.39 2.63
CA LEU A 158 -7.51 1.24 2.26
C LEU A 158 -6.22 0.79 2.94
N LEU A 159 -6.28 0.52 4.25
CA LEU A 159 -5.12 0.04 5.02
C LEU A 159 -4.69 -1.37 4.59
N SER A 160 -5.63 -2.26 4.27
CA SER A 160 -5.36 -3.59 3.72
C SER A 160 -4.62 -3.52 2.38
N PHE A 161 -5.08 -2.64 1.49
CA PHE A 161 -4.43 -2.43 0.20
C PHE A 161 -3.01 -1.86 0.37
N THR A 162 -2.84 -0.87 1.24
CA THR A 162 -1.52 -0.30 1.57
C THR A 162 -0.59 -1.35 2.18
N SER A 163 -1.11 -2.19 3.09
CA SER A 163 -0.36 -3.29 3.69
C SER A 163 0.18 -4.27 2.65
N LEU A 164 -0.65 -4.66 1.68
CA LEU A 164 -0.24 -5.55 0.58
C LEU A 164 0.91 -4.96 -0.24
N TYR A 165 0.84 -3.66 -0.54
CA TYR A 165 1.90 -2.96 -1.25
C TYR A 165 3.21 -2.94 -0.46
N VAL A 166 3.15 -2.57 0.82
CA VAL A 166 4.33 -2.52 1.69
C VAL A 166 4.95 -3.91 1.84
N MET A 167 4.13 -4.95 2.07
CA MET A 167 4.62 -6.33 2.15
C MET A 167 5.33 -6.77 0.88
N LYS A 168 4.83 -6.37 -0.29
CA LYS A 168 5.46 -6.72 -1.56
C LYS A 168 6.84 -6.10 -1.76
N MET A 169 7.10 -4.92 -1.20
CA MET A 169 8.41 -4.28 -1.25
C MET A 169 9.47 -5.01 -0.40
N ILE A 170 9.04 -5.79 0.56
CA ILE A 170 9.91 -6.49 1.50
C ILE A 170 10.36 -7.82 0.89
N LYS A 171 11.67 -8.10 0.89
CA LYS A 171 12.21 -9.36 0.38
C LYS A 171 12.08 -10.51 1.38
N LYS A 172 12.26 -10.22 2.69
CA LYS A 172 12.31 -11.24 3.74
C LYS A 172 10.90 -11.64 4.19
N PRO A 173 10.52 -12.94 4.15
CA PRO A 173 9.14 -13.37 4.42
C PRO A 173 8.68 -13.09 5.86
N TYR A 174 9.55 -13.22 6.86
CA TYR A 174 9.20 -12.95 8.26
C TYR A 174 8.88 -11.46 8.49
N LEU A 175 9.56 -10.54 7.80
CA LEU A 175 9.26 -9.11 7.88
C LEU A 175 7.91 -8.79 7.22
N LYS A 176 7.50 -9.52 6.19
CA LYS A 176 6.16 -9.37 5.59
C LYS A 176 5.07 -9.72 6.59
N VAL A 177 5.24 -10.82 7.33
CA VAL A 177 4.29 -11.22 8.39
C VAL A 177 4.23 -10.16 9.49
N LEU A 178 5.40 -9.67 9.94
CA LEU A 178 5.46 -8.62 10.96
C LEU A 178 4.74 -7.34 10.52
N VAL A 179 4.94 -6.92 9.27
CA VAL A 179 4.27 -5.75 8.68
C VAL A 179 2.77 -6.00 8.57
N GLY A 180 2.33 -7.17 8.09
CA GLY A 180 0.91 -7.53 8.03
C GLY A 180 0.23 -7.46 9.40
N LEU A 181 0.87 -8.00 10.44
CA LEU A 181 0.39 -7.91 11.82
C LEU A 181 0.39 -6.46 12.33
N GLY A 182 1.42 -5.67 12.00
CA GLY A 182 1.48 -4.24 12.35
C GLY A 182 0.32 -3.46 11.74
N PHE A 183 0.00 -3.70 10.47
CA PHE A 183 -1.16 -3.08 9.80
C PHE A 183 -2.49 -3.57 10.39
N PHE A 184 -2.59 -4.83 10.82
CA PHE A 184 -3.76 -5.33 11.52
C PHE A 184 -4.02 -4.54 12.81
N VAL A 185 -3.00 -4.44 13.68
CA VAL A 185 -3.10 -3.67 14.94
C VAL A 185 -3.43 -2.20 14.66
N LEU A 186 -2.77 -1.59 13.68
CA LEU A 186 -3.01 -0.21 13.29
C LEU A 186 -4.46 0.01 12.83
N THR A 187 -4.99 -0.89 12.01
CA THR A 187 -6.38 -0.81 11.52
C THR A 187 -7.37 -0.88 12.67
N VAL A 188 -7.19 -1.83 13.59
CA VAL A 188 -8.06 -1.97 14.77
C VAL A 188 -8.00 -0.73 15.65
N LEU A 189 -6.80 -0.20 15.90
CA LEU A 189 -6.62 1.01 16.71
C LEU A 189 -7.30 2.25 16.08
N ILE A 190 -7.14 2.45 14.78
CA ILE A 190 -7.77 3.57 14.07
C ILE A 190 -9.29 3.45 14.16
N CYS A 191 -9.85 2.28 13.86
CA CYS A 191 -11.30 2.04 13.93
C CYS A 191 -11.84 2.18 15.35
N TYR A 192 -11.08 1.79 16.37
CA TYR A 192 -11.43 1.97 17.78
C TYR A 192 -11.45 3.45 18.19
N VAL A 193 -10.39 4.20 17.88
CA VAL A 193 -10.30 5.64 18.23
C VAL A 193 -11.44 6.42 17.57
N ILE A 194 -11.77 6.14 16.32
CA ILE A 194 -12.88 6.80 15.64
C ILE A 194 -14.23 6.43 16.30
N ALA A 195 -14.42 5.16 16.67
CA ALA A 195 -15.63 4.73 17.39
C ALA A 195 -15.79 5.49 18.72
N LEU A 196 -14.71 5.59 19.51
CA LEU A 196 -14.72 6.37 20.77
C LEU A 196 -15.02 7.85 20.53
N ALA A 197 -14.44 8.45 19.49
CA ALA A 197 -14.68 9.85 19.16
C ALA A 197 -16.15 10.09 18.81
N ILE A 198 -16.79 9.20 18.07
CA ILE A 198 -18.22 9.29 17.75
C ILE A 198 -19.07 9.10 19.02
N LEU A 199 -18.76 8.08 19.84
CA LEU A 199 -19.50 7.84 21.08
C LEU A 199 -19.39 8.98 22.09
N SER A 200 -18.27 9.71 22.08
CA SER A 200 -18.08 10.88 22.97
C SER A 200 -18.76 12.15 22.47
N ALA A 201 -19.20 12.16 21.21
CA ALA A 201 -19.87 13.31 20.60
C ALA A 201 -21.42 13.22 20.65
N ILE A 202 -21.96 12.06 21.04
CA ILE A 202 -23.40 11.79 21.23
C ILE A 202 -23.76 11.89 22.71
#